data_1f2a6818c9d5019fa8a24bcf5e153884
#
_entry.id   1f2a6818c9d5019fa8a24bcf5e153884
#
_cell.length_a   1.000
_cell.length_b   1.000
_cell.length_c   1.000
_cell.angle_alpha   90.00
_cell.angle_beta   90.00
_cell.angle_gamma   90.00
#
_symmetry.space_group_name_H-M   'P 1'
#
loop_
_entity.id
_entity.type
_entity.pdbx_description
1 polymer ?
#
loop_
_entity_poly.entity_id
_entity_poly.type
_entity_poly.pdbx_seq_one_letter_code
_entity_poly.pdbx_strand_id
1 'polypeptide(L)' 'MDTNDAEGHTHKATSWELKELWAKAANECLERTGDEGRAIREANAVVARHVETR' A
#
# COMPACT_ATOMS: atom_id res chain seq x y z
N MET A 1 9.86 -24.28 7.39
CA MET A 1 9.56 -24.00 7.78
C MET A 1 10.04 -23.46 8.72
N ASP A 2 10.12 -22.77 8.82
CA ASP A 2 10.77 -22.30 9.67
C ASP A 2 10.93 -20.88 9.66
N THR A 3 11.77 -20.26 10.30
CA THR A 3 11.97 -18.86 10.34
C THR A 3 12.10 -18.28 8.97
N ASN A 4 12.82 -18.96 8.16
CA ASN A 4 13.02 -18.49 6.82
C ASN A 4 11.71 -18.36 6.10
N ASP A 5 10.89 -19.34 6.24
CA ASP A 5 9.60 -19.33 5.61
C ASP A 5 8.76 -18.19 6.12
N ALA A 6 8.78 -18.01 7.42
CA ALA A 6 7.98 -16.97 8.03
C ALA A 6 8.43 -15.60 7.51
N GLU A 7 9.71 -15.44 7.39
CA GLU A 7 10.23 -14.17 6.91
C GLU A 7 9.86 -13.93 5.47
N GLY A 8 9.99 -14.93 4.67
CA GLY A 8 9.62 -14.82 3.29
C GLY A 8 8.15 -14.48 3.15
N HIS A 9 7.36 -15.11 3.99
CA HIS A 9 5.95 -14.85 3.99
C HIS A 9 5.66 -13.42 4.33
N THR A 10 6.28 -12.93 5.38
CA THR A 10 6.06 -11.57 5.81
C THR A 10 6.42 -10.59 4.71
N HIS A 11 7.52 -10.83 4.07
CA HIS A 11 7.96 -9.96 3.00
C HIS A 11 6.96 -9.95 1.87
N LYS A 12 6.52 -11.10 1.48
CA LYS A 12 5.58 -11.19 0.39
C LYS A 12 4.27 -10.53 0.77
N ALA A 13 3.81 -10.80 1.96
CA ALA A 13 2.55 -10.24 2.41
C ALA A 13 2.63 -8.72 2.40
N THR A 14 3.76 -8.19 2.84
CA THR A 14 3.92 -6.75 2.90
C THR A 14 3.83 -6.14 1.51
N SER A 15 4.51 -6.76 0.57
CA SER A 15 4.50 -6.26 -0.79
C SER A 15 3.09 -6.25 -1.36
N TRP A 16 2.41 -7.34 -1.18
CA TRP A 16 1.06 -7.50 -1.65
C TRP A 16 0.14 -6.49 -1.00
N GLU A 17 0.28 -6.35 0.30
CA GLU A 17 -0.57 -5.45 1.06
C GLU A 17 -0.37 -4.01 0.64
N LEU A 18 0.87 -3.63 0.39
CA LEU A 18 1.16 -2.28 -0.03
C LEU A 18 0.52 -1.99 -1.37
N LYS A 19 0.54 -2.95 -2.24
CA LYS A 19 -0.05 -2.78 -3.55
C LYS A 19 -1.55 -2.58 -3.43
N GLU A 20 -2.18 -3.39 -2.62
CA GLU A 20 -3.61 -3.29 -2.43
C GLU A 20 -3.98 -1.98 -1.75
N LEU A 21 -3.17 -1.61 -0.78
CA LEU A 21 -3.42 -0.37 -0.06
C LEU A 21 -3.31 0.81 -1.01
N TRP A 22 -2.31 0.79 -1.86
CA TRP A 22 -2.13 1.86 -2.83
C TRP A 22 -3.33 1.97 -3.76
N ALA A 23 -3.74 0.84 -4.29
CA ALA A 23 -4.84 0.84 -5.24
C ALA A 23 -6.13 1.31 -4.58
N LYS A 24 -6.34 0.87 -3.36
CA LYS A 24 -7.55 1.25 -2.65
C LYS A 24 -7.55 2.74 -2.37
N ALA A 25 -6.44 3.25 -1.90
CA ALA A 25 -6.33 4.66 -1.57
C ALA A 25 -6.51 5.52 -2.82
N ALA A 26 -5.91 5.08 -3.91
CA ALA A 26 -6.00 5.83 -5.15
C ALA A 26 -7.45 5.85 -5.65
N ASN A 27 -8.10 4.72 -5.60
CA ASN A 27 -9.47 4.62 -6.06
C ASN A 27 -10.40 5.50 -5.24
N GLU A 28 -10.23 5.44 -3.95
CA GLU A 28 -11.08 6.23 -3.07
C GLU A 28 -10.88 7.72 -3.30
N CYS A 29 -9.66 8.12 -3.45
CA CYS A 29 -9.37 9.52 -3.66
C CYS A 29 -9.89 9.97 -5.02
N LEU A 30 -9.72 9.13 -6.01
CA LEU A 30 -10.19 9.44 -7.35
C LEU A 30 -11.71 9.61 -7.36
N GLU A 31 -12.38 8.74 -6.64
CA GLU A 31 -13.83 8.81 -6.57
C GLU A 31 -14.29 10.09 -5.90
N ARG A 32 -13.55 10.50 -4.89
CA ARG A 32 -13.91 11.68 -4.15
C ARG A 32 -13.60 12.96 -4.90
N THR A 33 -12.43 13.03 -5.48
CA THR A 33 -11.98 14.27 -6.10
C THR A 33 -12.06 14.27 -7.60
N GLY A 34 -11.96 13.10 -8.20
CA GLY A 34 -11.93 13.01 -9.65
C GLY A 34 -10.60 13.45 -10.23
N ASP A 35 -9.59 13.58 -9.38
CA ASP A 35 -8.29 14.08 -9.80
C ASP A 35 -7.29 12.93 -9.74
N GLU A 36 -6.85 12.48 -10.90
CA GLU A 36 -5.92 11.38 -10.97
C GLU A 36 -4.58 11.69 -10.32
N GLY A 37 -4.05 12.86 -10.60
CA GLY A 37 -2.78 13.25 -10.03
C GLY A 37 -2.82 13.27 -8.52
N ARG A 38 -3.91 13.77 -8.00
CA ARG A 38 -4.08 13.83 -6.56
C ARG A 38 -4.22 12.44 -5.98
N ALA A 39 -4.94 11.57 -6.68
CA ALA A 39 -5.15 10.22 -6.19
C ALA A 39 -3.82 9.48 -6.08
N ILE A 40 -2.96 9.64 -7.07
CA ILE A 40 -1.67 8.98 -7.04
C ILE A 40 -0.83 9.51 -5.90
N ARG A 41 -0.86 10.79 -5.71
CA ARG A 41 -0.08 11.42 -4.65
C ARG A 41 -0.55 10.94 -3.29
N GLU A 42 -1.84 10.91 -3.10
CA GLU A 42 -2.40 10.46 -1.84
C GLU A 42 -2.08 9.01 -1.59
N ALA A 43 -2.20 8.20 -2.63
CA ALA A 43 -1.91 6.78 -2.48
C ALA A 43 -0.46 6.57 -2.07
N ASN A 44 0.43 7.34 -2.67
CA ASN A 44 1.84 7.25 -2.32
C ASN A 44 2.07 7.62 -0.87
N ALA A 45 1.38 8.65 -0.42
CA ALA A 45 1.52 9.10 0.95
C ALA A 45 1.01 8.05 1.93
N VAL A 46 -0.10 7.43 1.59
CA VAL A 46 -0.67 6.42 2.45
C VAL A 46 0.29 5.24 2.59
N VAL A 47 0.85 4.82 1.47
CA VAL A 47 1.78 3.69 1.51
C VAL A 47 3.02 4.05 2.30
N ALA A 48 3.54 5.24 2.11
CA ALA A 48 4.73 5.67 2.82
C ALA A 48 4.48 5.69 4.31
N ARG A 49 3.31 6.16 4.70
CA ARG A 49 2.97 6.21 6.10
C ARG A 49 2.86 4.81 6.67
N HIS A 50 2.23 3.93 5.93
CA HIS A 50 2.06 2.57 6.39
C HIS A 50 3.41 1.91 6.62
N VAL A 51 4.33 2.13 5.71
CA VAL A 51 5.66 1.54 5.84
C VAL A 51 6.39 2.13 7.04
N GLU A 52 6.21 3.40 7.26
CA GLU A 52 6.92 4.06 8.34
C GLU A 52 6.43 3.63 9.72
N THR A 53 5.17 3.39 9.84
CA THR A 53 4.63 3.04 11.13
C THR A 53 4.87 1.61 11.52
N ARG A 54 5.39 0.79 10.56
CA ARG A 54 5.63 -0.54 10.93
C ARG A 54 6.84 -0.64 11.78
#